data_e49c27f46ddf78c96af5a98be5543817
#
_entry.id   e49c27f46ddf78c96af5a98be5543817
#
_cell.length_a   1.000
_cell.length_b   1.000
_cell.length_c   1.000
_cell.angle_alpha   90.00
_cell.angle_beta   90.00
_cell.angle_gamma   90.00
#
_symmetry.space_group_name_H-M   'P 1'
#
loop_
_entity.id
_entity.type
_entity.pdbx_description
1 polymer ?
#
loop_
_entity_poly.entity_id
_entity_poly.type
_entity_poly.pdbx_seq_one_letter_code
_entity_poly.pdbx_strand_id
1 'polypeptide(L)'
;MTCWKILAVTLLFISPLFAQEQAENRFQSAAERFFARNDKNKDGKLSREEFPERQRRLFERIDTDKDGFVTLEEDIFYRNNRRRNTVNIPEGVTVHRDLIYGRVGERELPLDLYLPLDTSSPLPVVIWVHGGGWRGGSKGNGGRALNMTTRGFAVVDVEYRLSGEALFPAQIEDCKTAVRWVRANAKKYNLDSDRIGAWGSSAGGHLVAMMGLTHDENVFETDDHSQYSSQVQAICNWFGPTDFLRMNDFEGRIDHDAADSPESRLIGGPIQENKEKVAAANPITYVSKNDPPMLIIHGEKDLSVPYNQSELLYAAMQKAGLDVALYKVVNADHGFRNATQDSAASLFEMSAQFLEKHLKPQTDAASP
;
A
#
# COMPACT_ATOMS: atom_id res chain seq x y z
N MET A 1 -30.87 58.45 -29.56
CA MET A 1 -29.46 58.14 -29.75
C MET A 1 -28.95 57.43 -28.49
N THR A 2 -29.04 56.10 -28.46
CA THR A 2 -28.63 55.31 -27.31
C THR A 2 -27.51 54.35 -27.75
N CYS A 3 -26.34 54.61 -27.26
CA CYS A 3 -25.10 53.92 -27.60
C CYS A 3 -24.95 52.67 -26.75
N TRP A 4 -25.07 51.50 -27.35
CA TRP A 4 -24.78 50.22 -26.66
C TRP A 4 -23.30 49.94 -26.77
N LYS A 5 -22.63 49.84 -25.63
CA LYS A 5 -21.27 49.34 -25.48
C LYS A 5 -21.32 47.81 -25.44
N ILE A 6 -20.76 47.20 -26.49
CA ILE A 6 -20.54 45.74 -26.51
C ILE A 6 -19.28 45.45 -25.68
N LEU A 7 -19.50 44.71 -24.57
CA LEU A 7 -18.41 44.17 -23.73
C LEU A 7 -17.93 42.86 -24.39
N ALA A 8 -16.76 42.89 -25.00
CA ALA A 8 -16.11 41.70 -25.54
C ALA A 8 -15.54 40.88 -24.36
N VAL A 9 -16.18 39.76 -24.04
CA VAL A 9 -15.62 38.76 -23.12
C VAL A 9 -14.62 37.92 -23.90
N THR A 10 -13.35 38.13 -23.67
CA THR A 10 -12.27 37.29 -24.23
C THR A 10 -12.24 35.98 -23.43
N LEU A 11 -12.88 34.94 -23.94
CA LEU A 11 -12.70 33.58 -23.44
C LEU A 11 -11.29 33.11 -23.80
N LEU A 12 -10.41 33.08 -22.80
CA LEU A 12 -9.13 32.38 -22.89
C LEU A 12 -9.41 30.86 -22.97
N PHE A 13 -9.40 30.33 -24.19
CA PHE A 13 -9.31 28.88 -24.40
C PHE A 13 -7.93 28.41 -23.93
N ILE A 14 -7.87 27.87 -22.71
CA ILE A 14 -6.72 27.09 -22.29
C ILE A 14 -6.71 25.85 -23.18
N SER A 15 -5.64 25.70 -23.95
CA SER A 15 -5.48 24.56 -24.86
C SER A 15 -5.56 23.25 -24.06
N PRO A 16 -6.27 22.22 -24.57
CA PRO A 16 -6.34 20.90 -23.91
C PRO A 16 -4.97 20.30 -23.61
N LEU A 17 -3.95 20.61 -24.43
CA LEU A 17 -2.56 20.22 -24.18
C LEU A 17 -2.00 20.78 -22.86
N PHE A 18 -2.31 22.03 -22.52
CA PHE A 18 -1.82 22.65 -21.27
C PHE A 18 -2.48 22.08 -20.03
N ALA A 19 -3.75 21.68 -20.13
CA ALA A 19 -4.46 20.98 -19.06
C ALA A 19 -3.94 19.56 -18.88
N GLN A 20 -3.59 18.86 -19.94
CA GLN A 20 -3.01 17.54 -19.95
C GLN A 20 -1.59 17.53 -19.36
N GLU A 21 -0.74 18.50 -19.73
CA GLU A 21 0.61 18.66 -19.18
C GLU A 21 0.62 19.01 -17.69
N GLN A 22 -0.38 19.75 -17.20
CA GLN A 22 -0.56 20.01 -15.76
C GLN A 22 -1.13 18.80 -14.99
N ALA A 23 -1.95 17.97 -15.63
CA ALA A 23 -2.48 16.74 -15.03
C ALA A 23 -1.37 15.69 -14.88
N GLU A 24 -0.54 15.48 -15.89
CA GLU A 24 0.61 14.56 -15.84
C GLU A 24 1.59 14.89 -14.71
N ASN A 25 1.76 16.18 -14.38
CA ASN A 25 2.67 16.62 -13.32
C ASN A 25 2.19 16.37 -11.88
N ARG A 26 0.91 16.05 -11.66
CA ARG A 26 0.36 15.89 -10.30
C ARG A 26 0.65 14.53 -9.66
N PHE A 27 0.97 13.52 -10.44
CA PHE A 27 0.98 12.12 -10.00
C PHE A 27 2.34 11.41 -10.08
N GLN A 28 3.39 12.10 -10.49
CA GLN A 28 4.73 11.54 -10.55
C GLN A 28 5.29 11.23 -9.15
N SER A 29 6.04 10.14 -9.01
CA SER A 29 6.82 9.86 -7.80
C SER A 29 7.78 11.01 -7.47
N ALA A 30 8.30 11.07 -6.25
CA ALA A 30 9.28 12.09 -5.89
C ALA A 30 10.54 12.05 -6.79
N ALA A 31 10.91 10.87 -7.26
CA ALA A 31 12.01 10.67 -8.20
C ALA A 31 11.66 11.18 -9.58
N GLU A 32 10.51 10.81 -10.13
CA GLU A 32 10.05 11.29 -11.44
C GLU A 32 9.90 12.81 -11.48
N ARG A 33 9.32 13.41 -10.42
CA ARG A 33 9.26 14.89 -10.32
C ARG A 33 10.64 15.53 -10.25
N PHE A 34 11.60 14.85 -9.63
CA PHE A 34 12.98 15.33 -9.57
C PHE A 34 13.64 15.28 -10.95
N PHE A 35 13.47 14.19 -11.69
CA PHE A 35 13.94 14.04 -13.06
C PHE A 35 13.27 15.04 -13.98
N ALA A 36 11.95 15.14 -14.02
CA ALA A 36 11.22 16.06 -14.87
C ALA A 36 11.64 17.54 -14.71
N ARG A 37 12.17 17.93 -13.54
CA ARG A 37 12.68 19.28 -13.30
C ARG A 37 14.12 19.49 -13.71
N ASN A 38 14.94 18.46 -13.65
CA ASN A 38 16.39 18.60 -13.73
C ASN A 38 16.98 18.01 -15.02
N ASP A 39 16.33 17.05 -15.64
CA ASP A 39 16.69 16.51 -16.96
C ASP A 39 16.31 17.54 -18.04
N LYS A 40 17.27 18.40 -18.36
CA LYS A 40 17.06 19.54 -19.27
C LYS A 40 17.17 19.13 -20.73
N ASN A 41 18.02 18.15 -21.01
CA ASN A 41 18.24 17.65 -22.36
C ASN A 41 17.25 16.54 -22.74
N LYS A 42 16.47 16.02 -21.76
CA LYS A 42 15.44 14.98 -21.91
C LYS A 42 16.00 13.65 -22.43
N ASP A 43 17.21 13.30 -22.03
CA ASP A 43 17.85 12.02 -22.37
C ASP A 43 17.52 10.90 -21.38
N GLY A 44 16.74 11.19 -20.33
CA GLY A 44 16.32 10.24 -19.30
C GLY A 44 17.36 10.00 -18.22
N LYS A 45 18.47 10.76 -18.22
CA LYS A 45 19.55 10.68 -17.26
C LYS A 45 19.85 12.07 -16.70
N LEU A 46 20.46 12.16 -15.55
CA LEU A 46 20.94 13.43 -14.99
C LEU A 46 22.46 13.44 -14.97
N SER A 47 23.06 14.31 -15.75
CA SER A 47 24.48 14.63 -15.64
C SER A 47 24.77 15.37 -14.33
N ARG A 48 26.05 15.45 -13.94
CA ARG A 48 26.47 16.19 -12.74
C ARG A 48 26.11 17.69 -12.81
N GLU A 49 26.07 18.27 -13.99
CA GLU A 49 25.69 19.66 -14.24
C GLU A 49 24.19 19.89 -14.09
N GLU A 50 23.37 18.92 -14.48
CA GLU A 50 21.92 18.94 -14.33
C GLU A 50 21.48 18.68 -12.91
N PHE A 51 22.35 18.02 -12.12
CA PHE A 51 22.05 17.73 -10.73
C PHE A 51 22.09 19.00 -9.87
N PRO A 52 21.04 19.29 -9.05
CA PRO A 52 20.98 20.54 -8.29
C PRO A 52 22.19 20.73 -7.38
N GLU A 53 22.80 21.91 -7.42
CA GLU A 53 24.05 22.20 -6.69
C GLU A 53 24.00 21.83 -5.21
N ARG A 54 22.88 22.10 -4.54
CA ARG A 54 22.68 21.73 -3.12
C ARG A 54 22.69 20.23 -2.86
N GLN A 55 22.49 19.43 -3.88
CA GLN A 55 22.40 17.97 -3.79
C GLN A 55 23.56 17.26 -4.49
N ARG A 56 24.49 17.97 -5.15
CA ARG A 56 25.63 17.40 -5.90
C ARG A 56 26.50 16.46 -5.07
N ARG A 57 26.55 16.67 -3.75
CA ARG A 57 27.25 15.75 -2.82
C ARG A 57 26.64 14.35 -2.76
N LEU A 58 25.38 14.20 -3.25
CA LEU A 58 24.68 12.92 -3.29
C LEU A 58 24.88 12.21 -4.64
N PHE A 59 25.31 12.93 -5.67
CA PHE A 59 25.45 12.41 -7.04
C PHE A 59 26.24 11.09 -7.06
N GLU A 60 27.47 11.09 -6.55
CA GLU A 60 28.34 9.89 -6.52
C GLU A 60 27.82 8.75 -5.63
N ARG A 61 26.85 9.02 -4.79
CA ARG A 61 26.17 8.01 -3.95
C ARG A 61 24.94 7.42 -4.63
N ILE A 62 24.40 8.13 -5.61
CA ILE A 62 23.24 7.73 -6.38
C ILE A 62 23.68 7.04 -7.65
N ASP A 63 24.70 7.58 -8.34
CA ASP A 63 25.41 6.96 -9.46
C ASP A 63 26.13 5.69 -8.99
N THR A 64 25.42 4.57 -9.03
CA THR A 64 25.87 3.30 -8.46
C THR A 64 26.77 2.51 -9.39
N ASP A 65 26.58 2.63 -10.70
CA ASP A 65 27.38 1.99 -11.73
C ASP A 65 28.60 2.85 -12.18
N LYS A 66 28.66 4.11 -11.70
CA LYS A 66 29.72 5.08 -11.94
C LYS A 66 29.92 5.41 -13.43
N ASP A 67 28.83 5.43 -14.17
CA ASP A 67 28.83 5.82 -15.60
C ASP A 67 28.91 7.37 -15.78
N GLY A 68 28.82 8.14 -14.69
CA GLY A 68 28.86 9.59 -14.68
C GLY A 68 27.50 10.25 -14.87
N PHE A 69 26.44 9.47 -14.85
CA PHE A 69 25.05 9.92 -14.88
C PHE A 69 24.26 9.30 -13.75
N VAL A 70 23.15 9.91 -13.40
CA VAL A 70 22.14 9.32 -12.49
C VAL A 70 20.91 9.00 -13.31
N THR A 71 20.52 7.74 -13.32
CA THR A 71 19.28 7.28 -13.93
C THR A 71 18.11 7.41 -12.96
N LEU A 72 16.88 7.39 -13.47
CA LEU A 72 15.67 7.37 -12.63
C LEU A 72 15.65 6.16 -11.69
N GLU A 73 16.10 5.01 -12.17
CA GLU A 73 16.19 3.77 -11.40
C GLU A 73 17.17 3.88 -10.24
N GLU A 74 18.33 4.47 -10.46
CA GLU A 74 19.31 4.72 -9.39
C GLU A 74 18.81 5.71 -8.34
N ASP A 75 18.12 6.78 -8.73
CA ASP A 75 17.53 7.72 -7.77
C ASP A 75 16.40 7.04 -6.95
N ILE A 76 15.57 6.22 -7.58
CA ILE A 76 14.57 5.41 -6.89
C ILE A 76 15.26 4.44 -5.92
N PHE A 77 16.26 3.70 -6.38
CA PHE A 77 17.03 2.76 -5.55
C PHE A 77 17.69 3.48 -4.35
N TYR A 78 18.33 4.62 -4.59
CA TYR A 78 18.96 5.41 -3.52
C TYR A 78 17.93 5.90 -2.49
N ARG A 79 16.79 6.42 -2.94
CA ARG A 79 15.71 6.92 -2.05
C ARG A 79 15.13 5.78 -1.19
N ASN A 80 14.95 4.62 -1.79
CA ASN A 80 14.47 3.43 -1.10
C ASN A 80 15.51 2.93 -0.08
N ASN A 81 16.78 2.85 -0.45
CA ASN A 81 17.86 2.46 0.46
C ASN A 81 18.09 3.49 1.59
N ARG A 82 17.92 4.78 1.31
CA ARG A 82 17.98 5.80 2.36
C ARG A 82 16.86 5.63 3.37
N ARG A 83 15.66 5.28 2.95
CA ARG A 83 14.55 4.93 3.84
C ARG A 83 14.90 3.69 4.67
N ARG A 84 15.42 2.65 4.05
CA ARG A 84 15.90 1.43 4.75
C ARG A 84 16.92 1.73 5.86
N ASN A 85 17.86 2.64 5.61
CA ASN A 85 18.93 3.00 6.57
C ASN A 85 18.44 3.95 7.68
N THR A 86 17.24 4.53 7.58
CA THR A 86 16.66 5.39 8.63
C THR A 86 15.67 4.65 9.53
N VAL A 87 15.41 3.37 9.26
CA VAL A 87 14.50 2.56 10.08
C VAL A 87 15.21 2.13 11.34
N ASN A 88 14.64 2.49 12.47
CA ASN A 88 15.07 1.99 13.76
C ASN A 88 14.53 0.56 13.94
N ILE A 89 15.35 -0.43 13.58
CA ILE A 89 15.02 -1.84 13.80
C ILE A 89 15.16 -2.09 15.30
N PRO A 90 14.12 -2.66 15.96
CA PRO A 90 14.21 -2.99 17.38
C PRO A 90 15.42 -3.88 17.68
N GLU A 91 16.01 -3.69 18.86
CA GLU A 91 17.15 -4.48 19.30
C GLU A 91 16.81 -5.97 19.32
N GLY A 92 17.76 -6.80 18.86
CA GLY A 92 17.58 -8.25 18.80
C GLY A 92 16.79 -8.77 17.60
N VAL A 93 16.29 -7.91 16.73
CA VAL A 93 15.58 -8.36 15.52
C VAL A 93 16.57 -8.77 14.43
N THR A 94 16.43 -10.01 13.95
CA THR A 94 17.16 -10.51 12.78
C THR A 94 16.40 -10.12 11.50
N VAL A 95 17.11 -9.61 10.49
CA VAL A 95 16.52 -9.19 9.22
C VAL A 95 17.08 -10.00 8.06
N HIS A 96 16.19 -10.66 7.33
CA HIS A 96 16.50 -11.29 6.05
C HIS A 96 15.91 -10.41 4.95
N ARG A 97 16.79 -9.83 4.13
CA ARG A 97 16.37 -8.91 3.07
C ARG A 97 16.31 -9.58 1.71
N ASP A 98 15.44 -9.02 0.86
CA ASP A 98 15.37 -9.35 -0.57
C ASP A 98 15.18 -10.86 -0.83
N LEU A 99 14.40 -11.52 0.04
CA LEU A 99 14.00 -12.92 -0.15
C LEU A 99 12.98 -13.00 -1.29
N ILE A 100 13.29 -13.77 -2.32
CA ILE A 100 12.40 -13.90 -3.49
C ILE A 100 11.23 -14.79 -3.13
N TYR A 101 10.01 -14.27 -3.21
CA TYR A 101 8.78 -14.99 -2.92
C TYR A 101 8.04 -15.47 -4.17
N GLY A 102 8.34 -14.90 -5.32
CA GLY A 102 7.74 -15.26 -6.60
C GLY A 102 8.53 -14.68 -7.77
N ARG A 103 8.15 -15.10 -8.98
CA ARG A 103 8.70 -14.59 -10.23
C ARG A 103 7.61 -14.45 -11.30
N VAL A 104 7.65 -13.35 -12.04
CA VAL A 104 6.78 -13.13 -13.20
C VAL A 104 7.67 -12.84 -14.41
N GLY A 105 7.87 -13.84 -15.27
CA GLY A 105 8.91 -13.79 -16.28
C GLY A 105 10.29 -13.64 -15.64
N GLU A 106 11.02 -12.60 -16.00
CA GLU A 106 12.34 -12.28 -15.41
C GLU A 106 12.23 -11.41 -14.14
N ARG A 107 11.05 -10.87 -13.84
CA ARG A 107 10.83 -10.02 -12.66
C ARG A 107 10.81 -10.84 -11.38
N GLU A 108 11.80 -10.66 -10.53
CA GLU A 108 11.81 -11.21 -9.17
C GLU A 108 10.94 -10.35 -8.25
N LEU A 109 10.17 -11.01 -7.39
CA LEU A 109 9.30 -10.38 -6.40
C LEU A 109 9.91 -10.58 -5.00
N PRO A 110 10.56 -9.56 -4.42
CA PRO A 110 11.24 -9.69 -3.15
C PRO A 110 10.37 -9.31 -1.96
N LEU A 111 10.63 -9.89 -0.81
CA LEU A 111 10.16 -9.47 0.50
C LEU A 111 11.31 -9.32 1.50
N ASP A 112 11.07 -8.59 2.59
CA ASP A 112 11.96 -8.60 3.74
C ASP A 112 11.28 -9.31 4.92
N LEU A 113 12.02 -10.16 5.63
CA LEU A 113 11.54 -10.88 6.79
C LEU A 113 12.28 -10.41 8.04
N TYR A 114 11.53 -9.99 9.05
CA TYR A 114 12.02 -9.54 10.35
C TYR A 114 11.60 -10.55 11.41
N LEU A 115 12.57 -11.13 12.09
CA LEU A 115 12.34 -12.14 13.13
C LEU A 115 12.72 -11.57 14.51
N PRO A 116 11.88 -11.76 15.55
CA PRO A 116 12.25 -11.41 16.91
C PRO A 116 13.44 -12.24 17.41
N LEU A 117 14.06 -11.81 18.50
CA LEU A 117 15.20 -12.51 19.09
C LEU A 117 14.80 -13.92 19.57
N ASP A 118 13.66 -14.01 20.24
CA ASP A 118 13.14 -15.29 20.74
C ASP A 118 12.33 -16.00 19.63
N THR A 119 12.84 -17.14 19.21
CA THR A 119 12.24 -18.04 18.22
C THR A 119 12.07 -19.45 18.78
N SER A 120 11.91 -19.59 20.09
CA SER A 120 11.77 -20.90 20.78
C SER A 120 10.52 -21.68 20.38
N SER A 121 9.48 -20.98 19.90
CA SER A 121 8.25 -21.57 19.35
C SER A 121 7.96 -20.98 17.96
N PRO A 122 7.14 -21.68 17.13
CA PRO A 122 6.72 -21.12 15.85
C PRO A 122 6.02 -19.76 16.00
N LEU A 123 6.49 -18.77 15.23
CA LEU A 123 6.10 -17.39 15.33
C LEU A 123 4.83 -17.10 14.50
N PRO A 124 3.80 -16.48 15.08
CA PRO A 124 2.73 -15.91 14.27
C PRO A 124 3.30 -14.80 13.36
N VAL A 125 2.71 -14.61 12.20
CA VAL A 125 3.23 -13.75 11.17
C VAL A 125 2.29 -12.57 10.91
N VAL A 126 2.85 -11.37 10.75
CA VAL A 126 2.15 -10.21 10.22
C VAL A 126 2.76 -9.83 8.89
N ILE A 127 1.96 -9.88 7.83
CA ILE A 127 2.34 -9.40 6.50
C ILE A 127 1.99 -7.93 6.42
N TRP A 128 3.01 -7.09 6.22
CA TRP A 128 2.85 -5.67 5.96
C TRP A 128 2.81 -5.39 4.46
N VAL A 129 1.77 -4.65 4.03
CA VAL A 129 1.59 -4.20 2.65
C VAL A 129 1.59 -2.69 2.62
N HIS A 130 2.56 -2.11 1.91
CA HIS A 130 2.74 -0.67 1.85
C HIS A 130 1.65 0.04 1.04
N GLY A 131 1.41 1.32 1.33
CA GLY A 131 0.57 2.20 0.53
C GLY A 131 1.34 2.86 -0.61
N GLY A 132 0.69 3.82 -1.26
CA GLY A 132 1.30 4.61 -2.35
C GLY A 132 0.44 4.67 -3.62
N GLY A 133 -0.88 4.47 -3.51
CA GLY A 133 -1.81 4.51 -4.64
C GLY A 133 -1.49 3.47 -5.71
N TRP A 134 -0.98 2.32 -5.30
CA TRP A 134 -0.51 1.21 -6.16
C TRP A 134 0.57 1.59 -7.20
N ARG A 135 1.01 2.84 -7.25
CA ARG A 135 1.97 3.40 -8.22
C ARG A 135 3.29 3.84 -7.60
N GLY A 136 3.43 3.69 -6.30
CA GLY A 136 4.62 4.06 -5.57
C GLY A 136 4.66 3.34 -4.22
N GLY A 137 5.73 3.54 -3.51
CA GLY A 137 6.02 2.80 -2.28
C GLY A 137 6.99 1.67 -2.54
N SER A 138 7.44 1.03 -1.49
CA SER A 138 8.30 -0.14 -1.52
C SER A 138 8.39 -0.77 -0.15
N LYS A 139 8.79 -2.03 -0.10
CA LYS A 139 9.25 -2.68 1.13
C LYS A 139 10.52 -2.01 1.69
N GLY A 140 10.99 -2.46 2.83
CA GLY A 140 12.32 -2.13 3.37
C GLY A 140 12.33 -1.48 4.73
N ASN A 141 11.17 -1.27 5.33
CA ASN A 141 11.07 -0.68 6.67
C ASN A 141 10.10 -1.42 7.62
N GLY A 142 9.48 -2.52 7.17
CA GLY A 142 8.46 -3.26 7.93
C GLY A 142 7.21 -2.44 8.26
N GLY A 143 7.15 -1.23 7.76
CA GLY A 143 6.04 -0.30 7.96
C GLY A 143 5.68 -0.08 9.41
N ARG A 144 4.39 0.05 9.66
CA ARG A 144 3.85 0.16 11.03
C ARG A 144 3.92 -1.17 11.78
N ALA A 145 3.96 -2.29 11.04
CA ALA A 145 3.99 -3.63 11.64
C ALA A 145 5.34 -4.00 12.24
N LEU A 146 6.45 -3.31 11.92
CA LEU A 146 7.77 -3.68 12.39
C LEU A 146 7.85 -3.90 13.92
N ASN A 147 7.20 -3.05 14.68
CA ASN A 147 7.16 -3.16 16.14
C ASN A 147 6.41 -4.41 16.66
N MET A 148 5.70 -5.16 15.80
CA MET A 148 5.13 -6.46 16.18
C MET A 148 6.22 -7.48 16.51
N THR A 149 7.45 -7.27 16.03
CA THR A 149 8.60 -8.11 16.43
C THR A 149 8.87 -8.06 17.93
N THR A 150 8.64 -6.92 18.59
CA THR A 150 8.79 -6.81 20.06
C THR A 150 7.67 -7.53 20.82
N ARG A 151 6.67 -8.01 20.10
CA ARG A 151 5.52 -8.76 20.62
C ARG A 151 5.55 -10.24 20.22
N GLY A 152 6.69 -10.73 19.72
CA GLY A 152 6.89 -12.13 19.36
C GLY A 152 6.22 -12.52 18.03
N PHE A 153 6.02 -11.59 17.12
CA PHE A 153 5.59 -11.87 15.75
C PHE A 153 6.77 -11.79 14.78
N ALA A 154 6.77 -12.64 13.79
CA ALA A 154 7.53 -12.38 12.58
C ALA A 154 6.80 -11.33 11.73
N VAL A 155 7.55 -10.42 11.09
CA VAL A 155 7.00 -9.42 10.17
C VAL A 155 7.54 -9.66 8.78
N VAL A 156 6.65 -9.73 7.80
CA VAL A 156 6.97 -9.86 6.37
C VAL A 156 6.58 -8.56 5.68
N ASP A 157 7.54 -7.88 5.07
CA ASP A 157 7.34 -6.62 4.35
C ASP A 157 7.43 -6.89 2.85
N VAL A 158 6.29 -6.77 2.16
CA VAL A 158 6.12 -7.24 0.78
C VAL A 158 6.37 -6.11 -0.21
N GLU A 159 7.18 -6.39 -1.24
CA GLU A 159 7.20 -5.62 -2.48
C GLU A 159 6.18 -6.24 -3.43
N TYR A 160 5.31 -5.43 -4.02
CA TYR A 160 4.36 -5.88 -5.04
C TYR A 160 4.51 -5.05 -6.32
N ARG A 161 4.14 -5.60 -7.48
CA ARG A 161 4.20 -4.89 -8.76
C ARG A 161 3.31 -3.64 -8.72
N LEU A 162 3.87 -2.50 -9.09
CA LEU A 162 3.14 -1.24 -9.14
C LEU A 162 2.31 -1.12 -10.42
N SER A 163 1.30 -0.24 -10.42
CA SER A 163 0.38 -0.06 -11.56
C SER A 163 1.06 0.48 -12.83
N GLY A 164 2.24 1.08 -12.71
CA GLY A 164 3.09 1.43 -13.85
C GLY A 164 3.85 0.24 -14.45
N GLU A 165 3.96 -0.86 -13.72
CA GLU A 165 4.61 -2.11 -14.12
C GLU A 165 3.58 -3.13 -14.61
N ALA A 166 2.47 -3.29 -13.89
CA ALA A 166 1.39 -4.22 -14.24
C ALA A 166 0.04 -3.71 -13.70
N LEU A 167 -1.02 -3.92 -14.48
CA LEU A 167 -2.38 -3.58 -14.07
C LEU A 167 -2.92 -4.59 -13.04
N PHE A 168 -4.00 -4.23 -12.35
CA PHE A 168 -4.78 -5.18 -11.57
C PHE A 168 -5.21 -6.37 -12.44
N PRO A 169 -5.08 -7.62 -11.96
CA PRO A 169 -4.94 -8.05 -10.55
C PRO A 169 -3.49 -8.28 -10.06
N ALA A 170 -2.45 -7.87 -10.78
CA ALA A 170 -1.07 -8.18 -10.45
C ALA A 170 -0.71 -7.92 -8.98
N GLN A 171 -1.21 -6.85 -8.38
CA GLN A 171 -0.89 -6.44 -7.02
C GLN A 171 -1.42 -7.44 -5.97
N ILE A 172 -2.65 -7.92 -6.15
CA ILE A 172 -3.24 -8.90 -5.24
C ILE A 172 -2.67 -10.30 -5.46
N GLU A 173 -2.35 -10.68 -6.69
CA GLU A 173 -1.65 -11.92 -7.01
C GLU A 173 -0.31 -12.01 -6.28
N ASP A 174 0.46 -10.91 -6.29
CA ASP A 174 1.74 -10.82 -5.62
C ASP A 174 1.58 -10.96 -4.10
N CYS A 175 0.61 -10.25 -3.50
CA CYS A 175 0.33 -10.34 -2.06
C CYS A 175 -0.08 -11.76 -1.64
N LYS A 176 -0.95 -12.43 -2.40
CA LYS A 176 -1.37 -13.82 -2.14
C LYS A 176 -0.21 -14.80 -2.29
N THR A 177 0.65 -14.59 -3.28
CA THR A 177 1.88 -15.37 -3.45
C THR A 177 2.83 -15.22 -2.26
N ALA A 178 2.96 -14.01 -1.69
CA ALA A 178 3.77 -13.79 -0.49
C ALA A 178 3.22 -14.56 0.73
N VAL A 179 1.89 -14.66 0.90
CA VAL A 179 1.28 -15.51 1.95
C VAL A 179 1.67 -16.98 1.76
N ARG A 180 1.58 -17.48 0.53
CA ARG A 180 1.96 -18.88 0.21
C ARG A 180 3.45 -19.12 0.44
N TRP A 181 4.30 -18.15 0.10
CA TRP A 181 5.73 -18.23 0.41
C TRP A 181 6.00 -18.35 1.91
N VAL A 182 5.27 -17.61 2.76
CA VAL A 182 5.37 -17.73 4.22
C VAL A 182 5.11 -19.17 4.65
N ARG A 183 4.06 -19.79 4.16
CA ARG A 183 3.72 -21.19 4.46
C ARG A 183 4.76 -22.17 3.95
N ALA A 184 5.24 -21.97 2.72
CA ALA A 184 6.28 -22.81 2.11
C ALA A 184 7.60 -22.77 2.89
N ASN A 185 7.90 -21.65 3.52
CA ASN A 185 9.13 -21.41 4.26
C ASN A 185 8.96 -21.47 5.79
N ALA A 186 7.78 -21.83 6.28
CA ALA A 186 7.45 -21.83 7.71
C ALA A 186 8.46 -22.62 8.53
N LYS A 187 8.79 -23.84 8.12
CA LYS A 187 9.79 -24.68 8.81
C LYS A 187 11.18 -24.05 8.82
N LYS A 188 11.60 -23.40 7.73
CA LYS A 188 12.94 -22.80 7.60
C LYS A 188 13.16 -21.63 8.54
N TYR A 189 12.15 -20.81 8.75
CA TYR A 189 12.22 -19.59 9.54
C TYR A 189 11.48 -19.68 10.88
N ASN A 190 11.03 -20.88 11.27
CA ASN A 190 10.23 -21.13 12.46
C ASN A 190 8.97 -20.24 12.54
N LEU A 191 8.22 -20.16 11.44
CA LEU A 191 6.96 -19.44 11.35
C LEU A 191 5.78 -20.37 11.61
N ASP A 192 4.69 -19.82 12.13
CA ASP A 192 3.44 -20.53 12.24
C ASP A 192 2.60 -20.33 10.96
N SER A 193 2.44 -21.40 10.21
CA SER A 193 1.69 -21.39 8.94
C SER A 193 0.20 -21.15 9.09
N ASP A 194 -0.35 -21.34 10.28
CA ASP A 194 -1.78 -21.27 10.56
C ASP A 194 -2.18 -19.95 11.26
N ARG A 195 -1.19 -19.12 11.60
CA ARG A 195 -1.38 -17.84 12.29
C ARG A 195 -0.73 -16.69 11.52
N ILE A 196 -1.35 -16.33 10.40
CA ILE A 196 -0.88 -15.26 9.49
C ILE A 196 -1.95 -14.16 9.45
N GLY A 197 -1.57 -12.95 9.84
CA GLY A 197 -2.38 -11.75 9.65
C GLY A 197 -1.81 -10.83 8.59
N ALA A 198 -2.66 -9.98 8.04
CA ALA A 198 -2.27 -8.96 7.08
C ALA A 198 -2.57 -7.55 7.62
N TRP A 199 -1.63 -6.64 7.45
CA TRP A 199 -1.76 -5.24 7.85
C TRP A 199 -1.27 -4.32 6.74
N GLY A 200 -2.09 -3.37 6.33
CA GLY A 200 -1.73 -2.43 5.26
C GLY A 200 -2.36 -1.07 5.44
N SER A 201 -1.87 -0.09 4.69
CA SER A 201 -2.38 1.28 4.73
C SER A 201 -2.64 1.84 3.34
N SER A 202 -3.72 2.62 3.15
CA SER A 202 -4.08 3.22 1.86
C SER A 202 -4.23 2.13 0.77
N ALA A 203 -3.51 2.20 -0.35
CA ALA A 203 -3.45 1.12 -1.34
C ALA A 203 -3.12 -0.25 -0.73
N GLY A 204 -2.23 -0.29 0.28
CA GLY A 204 -1.95 -1.52 1.04
C GLY A 204 -3.12 -1.96 1.91
N GLY A 205 -3.90 -1.01 2.47
CA GLY A 205 -5.16 -1.29 3.18
C GLY A 205 -6.20 -1.96 2.28
N HIS A 206 -6.31 -1.49 1.04
CA HIS A 206 -7.12 -2.12 0.00
C HIS A 206 -6.64 -3.56 -0.29
N LEU A 207 -5.33 -3.75 -0.51
CA LEU A 207 -4.79 -5.06 -0.84
C LEU A 207 -4.96 -6.07 0.29
N VAL A 208 -4.78 -5.68 1.57
CA VAL A 208 -5.03 -6.60 2.69
C VAL A 208 -6.52 -6.93 2.86
N ALA A 209 -7.42 -5.99 2.55
CA ALA A 209 -8.85 -6.28 2.48
C ALA A 209 -9.14 -7.30 1.37
N MET A 210 -8.56 -7.11 0.17
CA MET A 210 -8.66 -8.11 -0.91
C MET A 210 -8.11 -9.48 -0.50
N MET A 211 -6.95 -9.54 0.17
CA MET A 211 -6.37 -10.81 0.66
C MET A 211 -7.33 -11.58 1.55
N GLY A 212 -8.02 -10.88 2.44
CA GLY A 212 -8.95 -11.52 3.37
C GLY A 212 -10.29 -11.89 2.76
N LEU A 213 -10.82 -11.05 1.88
CA LEU A 213 -12.17 -11.21 1.35
C LEU A 213 -12.24 -12.09 0.08
N THR A 214 -11.09 -12.45 -0.51
CA THR A 214 -11.03 -13.33 -1.69
C THR A 214 -10.51 -14.74 -1.37
N HIS A 215 -10.58 -15.17 -0.13
CA HIS A 215 -9.95 -16.42 0.32
C HIS A 215 -10.71 -17.68 -0.13
N ASP A 216 -12.02 -17.62 -0.23
CA ASP A 216 -12.88 -18.76 -0.62
C ASP A 216 -12.99 -18.94 -2.14
N GLU A 217 -12.58 -17.93 -2.90
CA GLU A 217 -12.63 -17.96 -4.34
C GLU A 217 -11.23 -18.24 -4.89
N ASN A 218 -11.10 -19.19 -5.80
CA ASN A 218 -9.84 -19.45 -6.51
C ASN A 218 -9.50 -18.33 -7.50
N VAL A 219 -9.70 -17.07 -7.05
CA VAL A 219 -9.41 -15.86 -7.83
C VAL A 219 -8.07 -15.28 -7.41
N PHE A 220 -7.36 -14.71 -8.36
CA PHE A 220 -6.07 -14.06 -8.14
C PHE A 220 -4.99 -15.00 -7.59
N GLU A 221 -5.09 -16.31 -7.88
CA GLU A 221 -4.07 -17.27 -7.53
C GLU A 221 -3.04 -17.41 -8.66
N THR A 222 -1.79 -17.67 -8.32
CA THR A 222 -0.69 -17.89 -9.23
C THR A 222 -0.11 -19.30 -9.03
N ASP A 223 0.76 -19.74 -9.94
CA ASP A 223 1.39 -21.07 -9.84
C ASP A 223 2.46 -21.14 -8.74
N ASP A 224 3.07 -20.01 -8.36
CA ASP A 224 4.10 -19.96 -7.32
C ASP A 224 3.54 -20.42 -5.98
N HIS A 225 4.13 -21.48 -5.42
CA HIS A 225 3.73 -22.10 -4.15
C HIS A 225 2.25 -22.53 -4.10
N SER A 226 1.64 -22.88 -5.23
CA SER A 226 0.19 -23.16 -5.38
C SER A 226 -0.33 -24.30 -4.50
N GLN A 227 0.56 -25.17 -3.99
CA GLN A 227 0.21 -26.22 -3.03
C GLN A 227 -0.12 -25.70 -1.62
N TYR A 228 0.11 -24.41 -1.34
CA TYR A 228 -0.19 -23.75 -0.07
C TYR A 228 -1.36 -22.77 -0.21
N SER A 229 -2.15 -22.62 0.85
CA SER A 229 -3.24 -21.64 0.90
C SER A 229 -2.71 -20.21 0.94
N SER A 230 -3.44 -19.27 0.34
CA SER A 230 -3.21 -17.81 0.44
C SER A 230 -4.06 -17.14 1.53
N GLN A 231 -4.82 -17.89 2.32
CA GLN A 231 -5.69 -17.38 3.37
C GLN A 231 -4.93 -16.68 4.49
N VAL A 232 -5.52 -15.61 5.04
CA VAL A 232 -5.05 -14.92 6.25
C VAL A 232 -6.13 -15.01 7.34
N GLN A 233 -5.73 -14.99 8.61
CA GLN A 233 -6.62 -15.24 9.74
C GLN A 233 -7.09 -13.97 10.46
N ALA A 234 -6.47 -12.80 10.16
CA ALA A 234 -6.88 -11.51 10.69
C ALA A 234 -6.39 -10.37 9.78
N ILE A 235 -7.17 -9.30 9.70
CA ILE A 235 -6.86 -8.16 8.83
C ILE A 235 -6.87 -6.87 9.61
N CYS A 236 -5.81 -6.09 9.48
CA CYS A 236 -5.76 -4.72 9.96
C CYS A 236 -5.70 -3.76 8.75
N ASN A 237 -6.83 -3.17 8.40
CA ASN A 237 -6.99 -2.26 7.27
C ASN A 237 -6.93 -0.81 7.76
N TRP A 238 -5.88 -0.09 7.40
CA TRP A 238 -5.76 1.33 7.65
C TRP A 238 -6.15 2.13 6.40
N PHE A 239 -7.30 2.80 6.47
CA PHE A 239 -7.83 3.72 5.46
C PHE A 239 -7.68 3.24 4.00
N GLY A 240 -7.97 1.97 3.73
CA GLY A 240 -7.96 1.41 2.38
C GLY A 240 -9.24 1.76 1.61
N PRO A 241 -9.16 2.06 0.31
CA PRO A 241 -10.33 2.15 -0.56
C PRO A 241 -11.09 0.82 -0.63
N THR A 242 -12.40 0.89 -0.89
CA THR A 242 -13.29 -0.27 -0.83
C THR A 242 -14.21 -0.37 -2.05
N ASP A 243 -14.78 0.77 -2.48
CA ASP A 243 -15.63 0.88 -3.66
C ASP A 243 -15.20 2.08 -4.48
N PHE A 244 -14.46 1.83 -5.56
CA PHE A 244 -13.84 2.89 -6.37
C PHE A 244 -14.87 3.80 -7.05
N LEU A 245 -16.05 3.27 -7.43
CA LEU A 245 -17.09 4.07 -8.07
C LEU A 245 -17.74 5.08 -7.13
N ARG A 246 -17.53 4.92 -5.82
CA ARG A 246 -18.11 5.77 -4.77
C ARG A 246 -17.08 6.65 -4.05
N MET A 247 -15.85 6.72 -4.58
CA MET A 247 -14.81 7.56 -4.00
C MET A 247 -15.15 9.06 -4.08
N ASN A 248 -15.83 9.49 -5.16
CA ASN A 248 -16.26 10.88 -5.36
C ASN A 248 -17.61 11.21 -4.74
N ASP A 249 -18.26 10.28 -4.01
CA ASP A 249 -19.51 10.59 -3.26
C ASP A 249 -19.30 11.66 -2.17
N PHE A 250 -18.07 11.91 -1.80
CA PHE A 250 -17.66 12.86 -0.77
C PHE A 250 -16.54 13.78 -1.27
N GLU A 251 -16.47 14.96 -0.69
CA GLU A 251 -15.43 15.93 -1.01
C GLU A 251 -14.03 15.35 -0.70
N GLY A 252 -13.13 15.44 -1.67
CA GLY A 252 -11.75 14.96 -1.59
C GLY A 252 -10.78 15.89 -2.32
N ARG A 253 -9.47 15.59 -2.19
CA ARG A 253 -8.40 16.28 -2.94
C ARG A 253 -8.12 15.65 -4.30
N ILE A 254 -8.63 14.45 -4.52
CA ILE A 254 -8.40 13.65 -5.71
C ILE A 254 -9.74 13.53 -6.42
N ASP A 255 -9.76 13.81 -7.72
CA ASP A 255 -10.85 13.39 -8.57
C ASP A 255 -10.60 11.93 -8.96
N HIS A 256 -11.29 11.01 -8.29
CA HIS A 256 -11.12 9.59 -8.49
C HIS A 256 -11.71 9.09 -9.82
N ASP A 257 -12.63 9.85 -10.43
CA ASP A 257 -13.19 9.53 -11.75
C ASP A 257 -12.26 9.95 -12.89
N ALA A 258 -11.26 10.78 -12.61
CA ALA A 258 -10.30 11.18 -13.62
C ALA A 258 -9.58 9.97 -14.25
N ALA A 259 -9.33 10.05 -15.55
CA ALA A 259 -8.68 8.97 -16.31
C ALA A 259 -7.25 8.64 -15.82
N ASP A 260 -6.61 9.60 -15.13
CA ASP A 260 -5.28 9.46 -14.55
C ASP A 260 -5.30 9.32 -13.01
N SER A 261 -6.48 9.08 -12.42
CA SER A 261 -6.59 8.76 -10.99
C SER A 261 -5.82 7.50 -10.63
N PRO A 262 -5.42 7.31 -9.37
CA PRO A 262 -4.75 6.09 -8.95
C PRO A 262 -5.54 4.82 -9.29
N GLU A 263 -6.85 4.85 -9.14
CA GLU A 263 -7.79 3.76 -9.40
C GLU A 263 -7.89 3.47 -10.90
N SER A 264 -8.03 4.53 -11.72
CA SER A 264 -8.08 4.41 -13.19
C SER A 264 -6.79 3.83 -13.76
N ARG A 265 -5.63 4.24 -13.21
CA ARG A 265 -4.32 3.69 -13.58
C ARG A 265 -4.18 2.24 -13.14
N LEU A 266 -4.70 1.88 -11.97
CA LEU A 266 -4.65 0.50 -11.46
C LEU A 266 -5.39 -0.47 -12.38
N ILE A 267 -6.60 -0.12 -12.83
CA ILE A 267 -7.42 -0.99 -13.68
C ILE A 267 -7.19 -0.81 -15.18
N GLY A 268 -6.36 0.18 -15.58
CA GLY A 268 -6.00 0.43 -16.97
C GLY A 268 -7.05 1.18 -17.77
N GLY A 269 -7.81 2.09 -17.15
CA GLY A 269 -8.76 2.98 -17.79
C GLY A 269 -9.70 3.69 -16.81
N PRO A 270 -10.48 4.71 -17.28
CA PRO A 270 -11.39 5.46 -16.42
C PRO A 270 -12.35 4.54 -15.67
N ILE A 271 -12.46 4.68 -14.35
CA ILE A 271 -13.24 3.76 -13.51
C ILE A 271 -14.72 3.73 -13.88
N GLN A 272 -15.30 4.87 -14.24
CA GLN A 272 -16.73 4.96 -14.60
C GLN A 272 -17.06 4.27 -15.94
N GLU A 273 -16.06 4.05 -16.79
CA GLU A 273 -16.19 3.36 -18.08
C GLU A 273 -15.82 1.86 -18.00
N ASN A 274 -15.18 1.43 -16.90
CA ASN A 274 -14.65 0.07 -16.72
C ASN A 274 -15.23 -0.63 -15.49
N LYS A 275 -16.56 -0.56 -15.30
CA LYS A 275 -17.26 -1.00 -14.08
C LYS A 275 -17.02 -2.47 -13.72
N GLU A 276 -16.86 -3.36 -14.68
CA GLU A 276 -16.56 -4.78 -14.44
C GLU A 276 -15.16 -4.95 -13.84
N LYS A 277 -14.16 -4.25 -14.38
CA LYS A 277 -12.80 -4.27 -13.82
C LYS A 277 -12.77 -3.65 -12.42
N VAL A 278 -13.54 -2.58 -12.20
CA VAL A 278 -13.71 -1.96 -10.89
C VAL A 278 -14.33 -2.95 -9.91
N ALA A 279 -15.41 -3.63 -10.28
CA ALA A 279 -16.04 -4.63 -9.43
C ALA A 279 -15.06 -5.74 -9.02
N ALA A 280 -14.21 -6.19 -9.94
CA ALA A 280 -13.16 -7.16 -9.66
C ALA A 280 -12.07 -6.61 -8.70
N ALA A 281 -11.82 -5.31 -8.71
CA ALA A 281 -10.85 -4.65 -7.83
C ALA A 281 -11.44 -4.17 -6.50
N ASN A 282 -12.76 -4.21 -6.31
CA ASN A 282 -13.43 -3.71 -5.11
C ASN A 282 -13.52 -4.80 -4.02
N PRO A 283 -12.87 -4.65 -2.85
CA PRO A 283 -12.97 -5.63 -1.76
C PRO A 283 -14.41 -5.93 -1.34
N ILE A 284 -15.29 -4.92 -1.32
CA ILE A 284 -16.69 -5.07 -0.91
C ILE A 284 -17.47 -6.09 -1.76
N THR A 285 -17.04 -6.34 -3.00
CA THR A 285 -17.67 -7.31 -3.91
C THR A 285 -17.56 -8.74 -3.37
N TYR A 286 -16.54 -9.02 -2.58
CA TYR A 286 -16.18 -10.38 -2.14
C TYR A 286 -16.61 -10.69 -0.71
N VAL A 287 -17.29 -9.75 -0.02
CA VAL A 287 -17.69 -9.98 1.37
C VAL A 287 -18.58 -11.21 1.48
N SER A 288 -18.15 -12.21 2.24
CA SER A 288 -18.78 -13.50 2.45
C SER A 288 -18.90 -13.86 3.95
N LYS A 289 -19.58 -14.95 4.27
CA LYS A 289 -19.82 -15.32 5.70
C LYS A 289 -18.61 -15.88 6.43
N ASN A 290 -17.59 -16.31 5.68
CA ASN A 290 -16.42 -17.00 6.25
C ASN A 290 -15.19 -16.10 6.30
N ASP A 291 -15.34 -14.82 5.98
CA ASP A 291 -14.22 -13.89 5.95
C ASP A 291 -13.59 -13.71 7.34
N PRO A 292 -12.28 -13.52 7.41
CA PRO A 292 -11.58 -13.34 8.67
C PRO A 292 -11.97 -12.04 9.37
N PRO A 293 -11.77 -11.96 10.70
CA PRO A 293 -11.99 -10.74 11.46
C PRO A 293 -11.16 -9.58 10.91
N MET A 294 -11.76 -8.37 10.93
CA MET A 294 -11.12 -7.17 10.39
C MET A 294 -11.22 -5.98 11.35
N LEU A 295 -10.08 -5.34 11.61
CA LEU A 295 -10.03 -4.02 12.23
C LEU A 295 -9.80 -2.97 11.13
N ILE A 296 -10.70 -2.00 11.03
CA ILE A 296 -10.60 -0.86 10.11
C ILE A 296 -10.31 0.38 10.94
N ILE A 297 -9.25 1.13 10.60
CA ILE A 297 -8.91 2.40 11.25
C ILE A 297 -8.83 3.49 10.17
N HIS A 298 -9.58 4.59 10.34
CA HIS A 298 -9.65 5.64 9.33
C HIS A 298 -9.75 7.04 9.94
N GLY A 299 -9.06 7.99 9.33
CA GLY A 299 -9.14 9.41 9.70
C GLY A 299 -10.46 10.03 9.26
N GLU A 300 -11.14 10.73 10.17
CA GLU A 300 -12.45 11.36 9.91
C GLU A 300 -12.40 12.38 8.76
N LYS A 301 -11.28 13.10 8.62
CA LYS A 301 -11.07 14.16 7.63
C LYS A 301 -10.10 13.75 6.54
N ASP A 302 -10.10 12.47 6.19
CA ASP A 302 -9.28 11.98 5.10
C ASP A 302 -9.84 12.47 3.75
N LEU A 303 -9.08 13.34 3.09
CA LEU A 303 -9.40 13.91 1.78
C LEU A 303 -8.72 13.17 0.62
N SER A 304 -7.95 12.11 0.90
CA SER A 304 -7.28 11.29 -0.12
C SER A 304 -8.00 9.98 -0.38
N VAL A 305 -8.49 9.35 0.68
CA VAL A 305 -9.43 8.22 0.64
C VAL A 305 -10.56 8.61 1.57
N PRO A 306 -11.74 8.93 1.05
CA PRO A 306 -12.86 9.41 1.88
C PRO A 306 -13.26 8.39 2.94
N TYR A 307 -13.60 8.87 4.15
CA TYR A 307 -13.96 8.03 5.29
C TYR A 307 -15.13 7.06 5.00
N ASN A 308 -16.04 7.45 4.09
CA ASN A 308 -17.15 6.60 3.66
C ASN A 308 -16.70 5.23 3.12
N GLN A 309 -15.48 5.13 2.57
CA GLN A 309 -14.96 3.86 2.07
C GLN A 309 -14.86 2.81 3.18
N SER A 310 -14.44 3.22 4.36
CA SER A 310 -14.43 2.35 5.54
C SER A 310 -15.84 2.07 6.08
N GLU A 311 -16.75 3.06 6.03
CA GLU A 311 -18.15 2.85 6.43
C GLU A 311 -18.86 1.83 5.54
N LEU A 312 -18.61 1.88 4.22
CA LEU A 312 -19.17 0.93 3.26
C LEU A 312 -18.71 -0.51 3.55
N LEU A 313 -17.42 -0.71 3.73
CA LEU A 313 -16.87 -2.03 4.02
C LEU A 313 -17.37 -2.57 5.37
N TYR A 314 -17.33 -1.73 6.40
CA TYR A 314 -17.84 -2.06 7.73
C TYR A 314 -19.29 -2.50 7.69
N ALA A 315 -20.15 -1.72 7.03
CA ALA A 315 -21.58 -2.04 6.91
C ALA A 315 -21.82 -3.36 6.16
N ALA A 316 -21.06 -3.62 5.08
CA ALA A 316 -21.16 -4.87 4.33
C ALA A 316 -20.76 -6.08 5.19
N MET A 317 -19.62 -5.99 5.90
CA MET A 317 -19.14 -7.05 6.78
C MET A 317 -20.08 -7.28 7.98
N GLN A 318 -20.62 -6.22 8.59
CA GLN A 318 -21.63 -6.35 9.64
C GLN A 318 -22.91 -7.06 9.13
N LYS A 319 -23.38 -6.70 7.94
CA LYS A 319 -24.53 -7.35 7.31
C LYS A 319 -24.29 -8.84 7.06
N ALA A 320 -23.06 -9.24 6.78
CA ALA A 320 -22.66 -10.64 6.63
C ALA A 320 -22.49 -11.36 7.98
N GLY A 321 -22.56 -10.67 9.13
CA GLY A 321 -22.42 -11.23 10.48
C GLY A 321 -20.98 -11.48 10.90
N LEU A 322 -20.02 -10.76 10.33
CA LEU A 322 -18.59 -10.93 10.56
C LEU A 322 -18.08 -10.16 11.80
N ASP A 323 -16.98 -10.61 12.40
CA ASP A 323 -16.24 -9.88 13.45
C ASP A 323 -15.48 -8.73 12.80
N VAL A 324 -16.07 -7.54 12.81
CA VAL A 324 -15.49 -6.32 12.25
C VAL A 324 -15.61 -5.15 13.21
N ALA A 325 -14.51 -4.39 13.34
CA ALA A 325 -14.48 -3.14 14.09
C ALA A 325 -14.04 -1.99 13.18
N LEU A 326 -14.73 -0.85 13.32
CA LEU A 326 -14.36 0.41 12.65
C LEU A 326 -14.00 1.44 13.71
N TYR A 327 -12.77 1.95 13.66
CA TYR A 327 -12.29 3.00 14.53
C TYR A 327 -12.07 4.31 13.74
N LYS A 328 -12.83 5.34 14.12
CA LYS A 328 -12.73 6.70 13.56
C LYS A 328 -11.71 7.52 14.33
N VAL A 329 -10.65 7.95 13.66
CA VAL A 329 -9.66 8.87 14.24
C VAL A 329 -10.11 10.30 14.02
N VAL A 330 -10.55 10.95 15.11
CA VAL A 330 -11.17 12.27 15.07
C VAL A 330 -10.20 13.36 14.56
N ASN A 331 -10.67 14.18 13.66
CA ASN A 331 -9.91 15.26 12.98
C ASN A 331 -8.68 14.81 12.16
N ALA A 332 -8.40 13.51 12.07
CA ALA A 332 -7.25 13.03 11.33
C ALA A 332 -7.48 13.07 9.81
N ASP A 333 -6.46 13.49 9.08
CA ASP A 333 -6.33 13.40 7.62
C ASP A 333 -5.65 12.05 7.24
N HIS A 334 -5.41 11.82 5.95
CA HIS A 334 -4.76 10.62 5.42
C HIS A 334 -3.41 10.32 6.09
N GLY A 335 -3.24 9.10 6.58
CA GLY A 335 -2.07 8.72 7.39
C GLY A 335 -2.12 9.21 8.84
N PHE A 336 -3.31 9.58 9.33
CA PHE A 336 -3.59 10.06 10.68
C PHE A 336 -2.88 11.36 11.05
N ARG A 337 -2.60 12.19 10.06
CA ARG A 337 -2.09 13.55 10.32
C ARG A 337 -3.19 14.38 10.99
N ASN A 338 -2.78 15.29 11.87
CA ASN A 338 -3.68 16.17 12.62
C ASN A 338 -4.66 15.44 13.56
N ALA A 339 -4.40 14.19 13.91
CA ALA A 339 -5.17 13.50 14.94
C ALA A 339 -5.13 14.28 16.26
N THR A 340 -6.28 14.49 16.90
CA THR A 340 -6.39 15.30 18.13
C THR A 340 -6.40 14.46 19.40
N GLN A 341 -6.83 13.21 19.33
CA GLN A 341 -7.00 12.32 20.48
C GLN A 341 -6.08 11.11 20.45
N ASP A 342 -5.68 10.67 19.26
CA ASP A 342 -4.92 9.46 19.09
C ASP A 342 -3.51 9.75 18.60
N SER A 343 -2.54 9.17 19.29
CA SER A 343 -1.16 9.15 18.83
C SER A 343 -0.91 7.97 17.90
N ALA A 344 0.17 8.04 17.12
CA ALA A 344 0.60 6.89 16.33
C ALA A 344 0.86 5.65 17.19
N ALA A 345 1.24 5.84 18.47
CA ALA A 345 1.46 4.76 19.42
C ALA A 345 0.14 4.10 19.85
N SER A 346 -0.94 4.88 20.12
CA SER A 346 -2.25 4.31 20.49
C SER A 346 -2.90 3.56 19.33
N LEU A 347 -2.77 4.04 18.10
CA LEU A 347 -3.28 3.35 16.92
C LEU A 347 -2.51 2.06 16.62
N PHE A 348 -1.19 2.08 16.84
CA PHE A 348 -0.38 0.86 16.80
C PHE A 348 -0.85 -0.14 17.86
N GLU A 349 -1.02 0.31 19.10
CA GLU A 349 -1.45 -0.55 20.21
C GLU A 349 -2.79 -1.25 19.94
N MET A 350 -3.76 -0.49 19.42
CA MET A 350 -5.07 -1.04 19.03
C MET A 350 -4.92 -2.13 17.96
N SER A 351 -4.11 -1.87 16.94
CA SER A 351 -3.85 -2.83 15.87
C SER A 351 -3.12 -4.08 16.38
N ALA A 352 -2.14 -3.87 17.27
CA ALA A 352 -1.38 -4.95 17.88
C ALA A 352 -2.26 -5.86 18.75
N GLN A 353 -3.08 -5.27 19.62
CA GLN A 353 -4.02 -6.03 20.47
C GLN A 353 -5.03 -6.82 19.63
N PHE A 354 -5.53 -6.23 18.54
CA PHE A 354 -6.43 -6.94 17.63
C PHE A 354 -5.73 -8.15 17.00
N LEU A 355 -4.52 -7.99 16.47
CA LEU A 355 -3.76 -9.09 15.87
C LEU A 355 -3.35 -10.14 16.92
N GLU A 356 -2.98 -9.73 18.13
CA GLU A 356 -2.71 -10.65 19.23
C GLU A 356 -3.94 -11.50 19.61
N LYS A 357 -5.11 -10.87 19.72
CA LYS A 357 -6.38 -11.56 20.02
C LYS A 357 -6.67 -12.70 19.04
N HIS A 358 -6.38 -12.48 17.74
CA HIS A 358 -6.77 -13.42 16.70
C HIS A 358 -5.64 -14.37 16.24
N LEU A 359 -4.38 -14.03 16.52
CA LEU A 359 -3.23 -14.79 16.02
C LEU A 359 -2.38 -15.45 17.12
N LYS A 360 -2.58 -15.09 18.39
CA LYS A 360 -1.92 -15.81 19.50
C LYS A 360 -2.86 -16.87 20.10
N PRO A 361 -2.29 -17.97 20.63
CA PRO A 361 -3.08 -18.89 21.42
C PRO A 361 -3.79 -18.12 22.53
N GLN A 362 -5.10 -18.35 22.70
CA GLN A 362 -5.77 -17.90 23.90
C GLN A 362 -5.09 -18.63 25.06
N THR A 363 -4.36 -17.92 25.92
CA THR A 363 -4.02 -18.51 27.23
C THR A 363 -5.33 -18.71 27.92
N ASP A 364 -5.72 -19.97 28.11
CA ASP A 364 -6.86 -20.30 28.97
C ASP A 364 -6.67 -19.46 30.23
N ALA A 365 -7.56 -18.49 30.43
CA ALA A 365 -7.63 -17.81 31.71
C ALA A 365 -7.80 -18.92 32.73
N ALA A 366 -6.77 -19.14 33.56
CA ALA A 366 -6.82 -20.11 34.62
C ALA A 366 -8.16 -19.93 35.32
N SER A 367 -9.02 -20.91 35.19
CA SER A 367 -10.28 -20.94 35.91
C SER A 367 -9.96 -20.77 37.39
N PRO A 368 -10.63 -19.86 38.09
CA PRO A 368 -10.39 -19.56 39.50
C PRO A 368 -10.59 -20.76 40.41
#